data_54690270f33c6bccbd283d780cd23041
#
_entry.id   54690270f33c6bccbd283d780cd23041
#
_cell.length_a   1.000
_cell.length_b   1.000
_cell.length_c   1.000
_cell.angle_alpha   90.00
_cell.angle_beta   90.00
_cell.angle_gamma   90.00
#
_symmetry.space_group_name_H-M   'P 1'
#
loop_
_entity.id
_entity.type
_entity.pdbx_description
1 polymer ?
#
loop_
_entity_poly.entity_id
_entity_poly.type
_entity_poly.pdbx_seq_one_letter_code
_entity_poly.pdbx_strand_id
1 'polypeptide(L)'
;MSSPTAAWHPDPMGRHQLRYWDGQAWTEHVSTNGVQTVDPLQPTAPGQVQATATGADGITKIEQLTSFDNAPDPSKIQQQVHGNNGIHSAGVANVAFEGDGTIFNEPILVVNQKAKVFEVTNQYSVFDRQGRQIAAVNEVGQSGAKKAMRLLTNLDQFMTHKLEVVNGAGEVQLRITRPAKVMKSTVIVSNALDQEIGRIVQDNVFGKIHFTLQAGGHTYGSIKAENWRAWNFRIVDHAGTEVARITKTFEGFAKAMFTTADNYVVQIHTQLAQPLNALVVAAALCVDTALKQDSN
;
A
#
# COMPACT_ATOMS: atom_id res chain seq x y z
N MET A 1 3.29 42.70 -30.37
CA MET A 1 3.48 42.57 -28.91
C MET A 1 3.98 41.14 -28.68
N SER A 2 5.21 40.97 -28.23
CA SER A 2 5.77 39.64 -27.98
C SER A 2 5.07 39.04 -26.74
N SER A 3 4.54 37.84 -26.86
CA SER A 3 4.01 37.10 -25.71
C SER A 3 5.09 36.95 -24.65
N PRO A 4 4.77 37.06 -23.35
CA PRO A 4 5.75 36.88 -22.30
C PRO A 4 6.32 35.44 -22.35
N THR A 5 7.63 35.33 -22.21
CA THR A 5 8.33 34.03 -22.15
C THR A 5 7.95 33.27 -20.88
N ALA A 6 8.03 31.96 -20.93
CA ALA A 6 7.79 31.07 -19.76
C ALA A 6 8.71 31.50 -18.60
N ALA A 7 8.13 31.86 -17.46
CA ALA A 7 8.83 32.32 -16.26
C ALA A 7 7.93 32.37 -15.02
N TRP A 8 8.54 32.58 -13.85
CA TRP A 8 7.85 32.85 -12.60
C TRP A 8 7.45 34.36 -12.56
N HIS A 9 6.17 34.63 -12.36
CA HIS A 9 5.61 35.97 -12.23
C HIS A 9 4.79 36.08 -10.93
N PRO A 10 4.50 37.32 -10.46
CA PRO A 10 3.59 37.49 -9.32
C PRO A 10 2.27 36.75 -9.58
N ASP A 11 1.78 36.02 -8.56
CA ASP A 11 0.55 35.23 -8.70
C ASP A 11 -0.66 36.14 -8.96
N PRO A 12 -1.32 36.02 -10.12
CA PRO A 12 -2.47 36.86 -10.46
C PRO A 12 -3.69 36.62 -9.57
N MET A 13 -3.73 35.50 -8.86
CA MET A 13 -4.79 35.15 -7.92
C MET A 13 -4.51 35.66 -6.50
N GLY A 14 -3.31 36.20 -6.24
CA GLY A 14 -2.92 36.75 -4.94
C GLY A 14 -2.82 35.73 -3.79
N ARG A 15 -2.86 34.45 -4.09
CA ARG A 15 -2.81 33.37 -3.09
C ARG A 15 -1.37 33.00 -2.71
N HIS A 16 -0.43 33.22 -3.64
CA HIS A 16 1.00 32.92 -3.50
C HIS A 16 1.85 34.11 -3.95
N GLN A 17 3.16 34.08 -3.67
CA GLN A 17 4.06 35.14 -4.11
C GLN A 17 4.29 35.11 -5.62
N LEU A 18 4.50 33.94 -6.19
CA LEU A 18 4.78 33.70 -7.59
C LEU A 18 3.95 32.53 -8.13
N ARG A 19 3.57 32.63 -9.42
CA ARG A 19 2.98 31.57 -10.22
C ARG A 19 3.73 31.39 -11.52
N TYR A 20 3.86 30.19 -12.00
CA TYR A 20 4.59 29.92 -13.22
C TYR A 20 3.69 30.12 -14.44
N TRP A 21 4.17 30.92 -15.39
CA TRP A 21 3.62 31.13 -16.72
C TRP A 21 4.40 30.27 -17.70
N ASP A 22 3.75 29.44 -18.52
CA ASP A 22 4.40 28.51 -19.46
C ASP A 22 4.67 29.14 -20.85
N GLY A 23 4.29 30.40 -21.04
CA GLY A 23 4.36 31.11 -22.31
C GLY A 23 3.01 31.24 -23.00
N GLN A 24 1.99 30.50 -22.59
CA GLN A 24 0.63 30.49 -23.14
C GLN A 24 -0.46 30.64 -22.07
N ALA A 25 -0.27 30.01 -20.89
CA ALA A 25 -1.23 30.02 -19.81
C ALA A 25 -0.54 30.04 -18.43
N TRP A 26 -1.29 30.46 -17.42
CA TRP A 26 -0.90 30.27 -16.02
C TRP A 26 -1.02 28.78 -15.66
N THR A 27 0.01 28.27 -15.00
CA THR A 27 0.01 26.89 -14.51
C THR A 27 -0.41 26.83 -13.05
N GLU A 28 -0.59 25.63 -12.53
CA GLU A 28 -0.85 25.36 -11.12
C GLU A 28 0.40 25.48 -10.23
N HIS A 29 1.61 25.62 -10.83
CA HIS A 29 2.84 25.75 -10.08
C HIS A 29 2.95 27.15 -9.45
N VAL A 30 3.16 27.20 -8.13
CA VAL A 30 3.28 28.42 -7.35
C VAL A 30 4.50 28.36 -6.44
N SER A 31 4.97 29.54 -5.99
CA SER A 31 6.10 29.65 -5.06
C SER A 31 5.82 30.70 -4.00
N THR A 32 6.14 30.38 -2.73
CA THR A 32 6.09 31.29 -1.58
C THR A 32 7.34 31.09 -0.74
N ASN A 33 8.09 32.16 -0.47
CA ASN A 33 9.37 32.15 0.26
C ASN A 33 10.40 31.16 -0.33
N GLY A 34 10.42 31.02 -1.66
CA GLY A 34 11.33 30.12 -2.36
C GLY A 34 10.89 28.64 -2.36
N VAL A 35 9.80 28.29 -1.69
CA VAL A 35 9.23 26.94 -1.69
C VAL A 35 8.20 26.85 -2.82
N GLN A 36 8.40 25.90 -3.73
CA GLN A 36 7.49 25.62 -4.84
C GLN A 36 6.43 24.61 -4.41
N THR A 37 5.16 24.92 -4.76
CA THR A 37 3.99 24.06 -4.48
C THR A 37 3.04 24.10 -5.67
N VAL A 38 1.96 23.32 -5.62
CA VAL A 38 0.90 23.30 -6.64
C VAL A 38 -0.37 23.89 -6.05
N ASP A 39 -1.00 24.82 -6.80
CA ASP A 39 -2.26 25.48 -6.44
C ASP A 39 -3.18 25.52 -7.67
N PRO A 40 -4.26 24.70 -7.71
CA PRO A 40 -5.16 24.61 -8.85
C PRO A 40 -5.77 25.97 -9.24
N LEU A 41 -5.95 26.18 -10.54
CA LEU A 41 -6.50 27.42 -11.10
C LEU A 41 -8.00 27.63 -10.80
N GLN A 42 -8.73 26.56 -10.48
CA GLN A 42 -10.14 26.64 -10.13
C GLN A 42 -10.35 26.44 -8.61
N PRO A 43 -11.32 27.14 -7.98
CA PRO A 43 -11.66 26.89 -6.59
C PRO A 43 -12.21 25.48 -6.45
N THR A 44 -11.57 24.66 -5.61
CA THR A 44 -12.02 23.33 -5.26
C THR A 44 -13.36 23.41 -4.53
N ALA A 45 -14.34 22.59 -4.91
CA ALA A 45 -15.63 22.51 -4.22
C ALA A 45 -15.43 22.20 -2.72
N PRO A 46 -16.33 22.70 -1.83
CA PRO A 46 -16.20 22.45 -0.39
C PRO A 46 -16.24 20.94 -0.09
N GLY A 47 -15.15 20.37 0.40
CA GLY A 47 -14.99 18.95 0.68
C GLY A 47 -13.64 18.37 0.26
N GLN A 48 -12.87 19.05 -0.58
CA GLN A 48 -11.50 18.67 -0.90
C GLN A 48 -10.51 19.43 -0.02
N VAL A 49 -9.90 18.72 0.90
CA VAL A 49 -8.91 19.28 1.82
C VAL A 49 -7.63 19.57 1.07
N GLN A 50 -7.29 20.84 0.87
CA GLN A 50 -5.95 21.25 0.47
C GLN A 50 -4.97 20.91 1.58
N ALA A 51 -4.19 19.87 1.36
CA ALA A 51 -3.12 19.52 2.27
C ALA A 51 -1.82 20.23 1.86
N THR A 52 -1.55 21.35 2.50
CA THR A 52 -0.21 21.93 2.55
C THR A 52 0.51 21.45 3.78
N ALA A 53 1.32 20.41 3.65
CA ALA A 53 2.36 20.10 4.61
C ALA A 53 3.48 19.34 3.91
N THR A 54 4.60 19.99 3.73
CA THR A 54 5.87 19.38 3.37
C THR A 54 6.36 18.60 4.60
N GLY A 55 6.27 17.28 4.56
CA GLY A 55 7.04 16.44 5.48
C GLY A 55 8.52 16.53 5.10
N ALA A 56 9.41 16.40 6.09
CA ALA A 56 10.88 16.50 5.93
C ALA A 56 11.48 15.51 4.90
N ASP A 57 10.68 14.64 4.28
CA ASP A 57 11.11 13.56 3.40
C ASP A 57 10.79 13.80 1.90
N GLY A 58 10.32 14.99 1.52
CA GLY A 58 10.11 15.36 0.11
C GLY A 58 8.97 14.62 -0.61
N ILE A 59 8.14 13.85 0.10
CA ILE A 59 6.93 13.22 -0.43
C ILE A 59 5.78 14.17 -0.15
N THR A 60 5.29 14.83 -1.18
CA THR A 60 4.14 15.70 -1.05
C THR A 60 2.87 14.87 -0.83
N LYS A 61 2.00 15.32 0.06
CA LYS A 61 0.65 14.76 0.28
C LYS A 61 -0.18 14.66 -1.02
N ILE A 62 0.22 15.37 -2.07
CA ILE A 62 -0.35 15.35 -3.43
C ILE A 62 -0.06 14.01 -4.12
N GLU A 63 1.14 13.43 -3.98
CA GLU A 63 1.43 12.08 -4.52
C GLU A 63 0.60 10.99 -3.84
N GLN A 64 0.26 11.17 -2.57
CA GLN A 64 -0.64 10.26 -1.86
C GLN A 64 -2.09 10.36 -2.38
N LEU A 65 -2.58 11.56 -2.70
CA LEU A 65 -3.92 11.77 -3.28
C LEU A 65 -3.99 11.24 -4.72
N THR A 66 -2.96 11.44 -5.54
CA THR A 66 -2.90 10.90 -6.91
C THR A 66 -2.86 9.37 -6.93
N SER A 67 -2.51 8.71 -5.82
CA SER A 67 -2.56 7.24 -5.73
C SER A 67 -3.97 6.69 -5.77
N PHE A 68 -4.99 7.50 -5.47
CA PHE A 68 -6.41 7.14 -5.57
C PHE A 68 -7.04 7.51 -6.91
N ASP A 69 -6.44 8.45 -7.68
CA ASP A 69 -7.01 8.93 -8.95
C ASP A 69 -6.84 7.95 -10.13
N ASN A 70 -5.95 6.98 -10.02
CA ASN A 70 -5.67 5.96 -11.04
C ASN A 70 -6.13 4.56 -10.60
N ALA A 71 -7.27 4.47 -9.90
CA ALA A 71 -7.84 3.19 -9.52
C ALA A 71 -8.15 2.34 -10.77
N PRO A 72 -7.83 1.03 -10.80
CA PRO A 72 -8.19 0.16 -11.89
C PRO A 72 -9.72 0.05 -11.99
N ASP A 73 -10.20 -0.35 -13.16
CA ASP A 73 -11.61 -0.62 -13.41
C ASP A 73 -12.17 -1.56 -12.32
N PRO A 74 -13.23 -1.18 -11.58
CA PRO A 74 -13.82 -1.99 -10.53
C PRO A 74 -14.16 -3.42 -10.96
N SER A 75 -14.53 -3.62 -12.24
CA SER A 75 -14.83 -4.95 -12.78
C SER A 75 -13.61 -5.91 -12.72
N LYS A 76 -12.40 -5.39 -12.85
CA LYS A 76 -11.17 -6.18 -12.73
C LYS A 76 -10.92 -6.63 -11.30
N ILE A 77 -11.21 -5.75 -10.33
CA ILE A 77 -11.13 -6.09 -8.93
C ILE A 77 -12.14 -7.18 -8.57
N GLN A 78 -13.40 -7.04 -9.02
CA GLN A 78 -14.44 -8.05 -8.82
C GLN A 78 -14.05 -9.40 -9.47
N GLN A 79 -13.37 -9.38 -10.63
CA GLN A 79 -12.86 -10.57 -11.28
C GLN A 79 -11.77 -11.27 -10.46
N GLN A 80 -10.89 -10.53 -9.77
CA GLN A 80 -9.91 -11.11 -8.85
C GLN A 80 -10.57 -11.79 -7.65
N VAL A 81 -11.71 -11.27 -7.19
CA VAL A 81 -12.47 -11.84 -6.07
C VAL A 81 -13.27 -13.07 -6.50
N HIS A 82 -14.09 -12.95 -7.54
CA HIS A 82 -15.17 -13.89 -7.87
C HIS A 82 -14.95 -14.73 -9.14
N GLY A 83 -14.00 -14.37 -10.00
CA GLY A 83 -13.84 -15.00 -11.32
C GLY A 83 -13.60 -16.51 -11.23
N ASN A 84 -14.08 -17.26 -12.24
CA ASN A 84 -14.03 -18.71 -12.28
C ASN A 84 -12.74 -19.30 -12.86
N ASN A 85 -11.70 -18.51 -13.07
CA ASN A 85 -10.52 -18.89 -13.86
C ASN A 85 -9.33 -19.41 -13.02
N GLY A 86 -9.57 -20.11 -11.93
CA GLY A 86 -8.52 -20.76 -11.14
C GLY A 86 -7.54 -19.78 -10.51
N ILE A 87 -6.29 -19.77 -11.01
CA ILE A 87 -5.22 -18.92 -10.45
C ILE A 87 -5.42 -17.40 -10.66
N HIS A 88 -6.39 -16.99 -11.47
CA HIS A 88 -6.67 -15.57 -11.74
C HIS A 88 -7.65 -14.94 -10.75
N SER A 89 -8.24 -15.74 -9.89
CA SER A 89 -9.19 -15.26 -8.88
C SER A 89 -9.07 -16.01 -7.57
N ALA A 90 -9.56 -15.41 -6.49
CA ALA A 90 -9.65 -16.06 -5.19
C ALA A 90 -10.85 -17.03 -5.09
N GLY A 91 -11.82 -16.95 -6.02
CA GLY A 91 -13.00 -17.80 -6.04
C GLY A 91 -13.96 -17.55 -4.87
N VAL A 92 -13.99 -16.34 -4.31
CA VAL A 92 -14.83 -16.02 -3.15
C VAL A 92 -16.29 -15.88 -3.60
N ALA A 93 -17.13 -16.82 -3.22
CA ALA A 93 -18.57 -16.81 -3.56
C ALA A 93 -19.39 -16.00 -2.55
N ASN A 94 -19.05 -16.08 -1.28
CA ASN A 94 -19.81 -15.47 -0.19
C ASN A 94 -18.89 -14.69 0.75
N VAL A 95 -19.43 -13.67 1.40
CA VAL A 95 -18.75 -12.90 2.45
C VAL A 95 -19.37 -13.20 3.81
N ALA A 96 -18.57 -13.13 4.86
CA ALA A 96 -19.01 -13.48 6.21
C ALA A 96 -19.81 -12.35 6.90
N PHE A 97 -19.57 -11.09 6.49
CA PHE A 97 -20.18 -9.89 7.06
C PHE A 97 -20.15 -8.75 6.05
N GLU A 98 -20.90 -7.68 6.29
CA GLU A 98 -20.83 -6.47 5.47
C GLU A 98 -19.67 -5.57 5.93
N GLY A 99 -18.97 -4.97 4.93
CA GLY A 99 -17.90 -4.01 5.18
C GLY A 99 -18.43 -2.58 5.37
N ASP A 100 -17.58 -1.71 5.93
CA ASP A 100 -17.89 -0.29 6.16
C ASP A 100 -17.00 0.66 5.32
N GLY A 101 -16.18 0.13 4.44
CA GLY A 101 -15.25 0.89 3.60
C GLY A 101 -13.91 1.19 4.29
N THR A 102 -13.64 0.61 5.45
CA THR A 102 -12.34 0.72 6.13
C THR A 102 -11.54 -0.57 6.03
N ILE A 103 -10.21 -0.47 6.03
CA ILE A 103 -9.33 -1.66 5.93
C ILE A 103 -9.51 -2.65 7.08
N PHE A 104 -10.11 -2.23 8.20
CA PHE A 104 -10.28 -3.07 9.38
C PHE A 104 -11.62 -3.79 9.43
N ASN A 105 -12.61 -3.33 8.67
CA ASN A 105 -13.97 -3.87 8.71
C ASN A 105 -14.46 -4.39 7.36
N GLU A 106 -13.57 -4.56 6.37
CA GLU A 106 -13.94 -5.22 5.11
C GLU A 106 -13.73 -6.72 5.21
N PRO A 107 -14.72 -7.54 4.78
CA PRO A 107 -14.56 -9.00 4.72
C PRO A 107 -13.61 -9.43 3.59
N ILE A 108 -13.44 -8.59 2.57
CA ILE A 108 -12.54 -8.81 1.45
C ILE A 108 -11.66 -7.59 1.24
N LEU A 109 -10.36 -7.81 1.22
CA LEU A 109 -9.39 -6.81 0.78
C LEU A 109 -8.69 -7.31 -0.49
N VAL A 110 -8.63 -6.47 -1.52
CA VAL A 110 -7.86 -6.75 -2.73
C VAL A 110 -6.63 -5.86 -2.73
N VAL A 111 -5.46 -6.47 -2.65
CA VAL A 111 -4.17 -5.79 -2.59
C VAL A 111 -3.49 -5.92 -3.94
N ASN A 112 -3.40 -4.82 -4.67
CA ASN A 112 -2.75 -4.80 -5.97
C ASN A 112 -1.44 -4.02 -5.90
N GLN A 113 -0.36 -4.70 -6.28
CA GLN A 113 0.95 -4.06 -6.42
C GLN A 113 0.95 -3.21 -7.70
N LYS A 114 1.37 -1.96 -7.60
CA LYS A 114 1.57 -1.13 -8.79
C LYS A 114 2.80 -1.59 -9.57
N ALA A 115 2.67 -1.68 -10.91
CA ALA A 115 3.80 -1.96 -11.77
C ALA A 115 4.85 -0.85 -11.64
N LYS A 116 6.11 -1.21 -11.37
CA LYS A 116 7.24 -0.30 -11.16
C LYS A 116 7.68 0.38 -12.48
N VAL A 117 6.82 1.16 -13.13
CA VAL A 117 7.23 1.76 -14.40
C VAL A 117 7.80 3.15 -14.23
N PHE A 118 7.34 3.98 -13.30
CA PHE A 118 7.88 5.36 -13.10
C PHE A 118 7.61 5.98 -11.71
N GLU A 119 6.81 5.37 -10.83
CA GLU A 119 6.50 5.95 -9.52
C GLU A 119 7.25 5.23 -8.39
N VAL A 120 8.06 5.98 -7.67
CA VAL A 120 9.05 5.44 -6.71
C VAL A 120 8.47 5.28 -5.30
N THR A 121 7.24 5.70 -5.04
CA THR A 121 6.70 5.84 -3.68
C THR A 121 5.52 4.93 -3.33
N ASN A 122 4.59 4.71 -4.24
CA ASN A 122 3.41 3.88 -3.97
C ASN A 122 3.67 2.42 -4.34
N GLN A 123 3.58 1.53 -3.34
CA GLN A 123 3.83 0.11 -3.58
C GLN A 123 2.54 -0.67 -3.84
N TYR A 124 1.44 -0.37 -3.12
CA TYR A 124 0.18 -1.09 -3.24
C TYR A 124 -1.03 -0.16 -3.16
N SER A 125 -2.10 -0.57 -3.84
CA SER A 125 -3.45 -0.05 -3.62
C SER A 125 -4.32 -1.14 -3.02
N VAL A 126 -5.18 -0.78 -2.07
CA VAL A 126 -6.10 -1.70 -1.40
C VAL A 126 -7.53 -1.34 -1.77
N PHE A 127 -8.27 -2.33 -2.24
CA PHE A 127 -9.67 -2.18 -2.69
C PHE A 127 -10.58 -3.07 -1.87
N ASP A 128 -11.83 -2.65 -1.75
CA ASP A 128 -12.92 -3.51 -1.27
C ASP A 128 -13.41 -4.48 -2.36
N ARG A 129 -14.39 -5.32 -2.03
CA ARG A 129 -14.99 -6.28 -2.99
C ARG A 129 -15.73 -5.62 -4.16
N GLN A 130 -16.15 -4.35 -4.01
CA GLN A 130 -16.82 -3.59 -5.06
C GLN A 130 -15.83 -2.90 -6.01
N GLY A 131 -14.53 -2.94 -5.70
CA GLY A 131 -13.48 -2.31 -6.47
C GLY A 131 -13.25 -0.83 -6.12
N ARG A 132 -13.81 -0.36 -4.99
CA ARG A 132 -13.49 0.97 -4.48
C ARG A 132 -12.14 0.93 -3.78
N GLN A 133 -11.26 1.85 -4.10
CA GLN A 133 -10.00 1.98 -3.38
C GLN A 133 -10.25 2.56 -1.98
N ILE A 134 -9.88 1.81 -0.94
CA ILE A 134 -10.08 2.17 0.46
C ILE A 134 -8.78 2.54 1.18
N ALA A 135 -7.64 2.12 0.64
CA ALA A 135 -6.34 2.51 1.17
C ALA A 135 -5.24 2.51 0.10
N ALA A 136 -4.15 3.19 0.41
CA ALA A 136 -2.89 3.13 -0.33
C ALA A 136 -1.75 2.80 0.63
N VAL A 137 -0.70 2.13 0.12
CA VAL A 137 0.48 1.77 0.89
C VAL A 137 1.69 2.46 0.29
N ASN A 138 2.35 3.29 1.07
CA ASN A 138 3.49 4.09 0.68
C ASN A 138 4.75 3.64 1.41
N GLU A 139 5.87 3.55 0.71
CA GLU A 139 7.17 3.36 1.36
C GLU A 139 7.73 4.71 1.78
N VAL A 140 8.11 4.83 3.05
CA VAL A 140 8.58 6.06 3.67
C VAL A 140 10.00 5.92 4.23
N GLY A 141 10.69 7.06 4.43
CA GLY A 141 12.00 7.10 5.11
C GLY A 141 13.20 6.65 4.27
N GLN A 142 13.08 6.56 2.93
CA GLN A 142 14.20 6.26 2.06
C GLN A 142 14.63 7.49 1.24
N SER A 143 15.90 7.90 1.38
CA SER A 143 16.47 8.94 0.51
C SER A 143 16.61 8.44 -0.93
N GLY A 144 16.56 9.36 -1.93
CA GLY A 144 16.68 9.02 -3.35
C GLY A 144 17.94 8.20 -3.69
N ALA A 145 19.07 8.44 -2.99
CA ALA A 145 20.31 7.68 -3.16
C ALA A 145 20.16 6.21 -2.71
N LYS A 146 19.42 5.93 -1.63
CA LYS A 146 19.14 4.57 -1.17
C LYS A 146 18.21 3.84 -2.13
N LYS A 147 17.23 4.54 -2.72
CA LYS A 147 16.34 4.00 -3.76
C LYS A 147 17.11 3.60 -5.03
N ALA A 148 18.08 4.41 -5.46
CA ALA A 148 18.93 4.09 -6.60
C ALA A 148 19.84 2.86 -6.33
N MET A 149 20.38 2.72 -5.13
CA MET A 149 21.20 1.56 -4.74
C MET A 149 20.37 0.25 -4.74
N ARG A 150 19.11 0.27 -4.37
CA ARG A 150 18.19 -0.90 -4.43
C ARG A 150 18.03 -1.48 -5.83
N LEU A 151 17.99 -0.62 -6.85
CA LEU A 151 17.87 -1.05 -8.25
C LEU A 151 19.11 -1.73 -8.80
N LEU A 152 20.27 -1.51 -8.16
CA LEU A 152 21.57 -1.96 -8.63
C LEU A 152 22.13 -3.16 -7.84
N THR A 153 21.53 -3.51 -6.68
CA THR A 153 22.10 -4.54 -5.80
C THR A 153 21.02 -5.41 -5.15
N ASN A 154 21.34 -6.71 -4.94
CA ASN A 154 20.52 -7.65 -4.17
C ASN A 154 20.56 -7.38 -2.64
N LEU A 155 20.93 -6.17 -2.21
CA LEU A 155 21.06 -5.80 -0.80
C LEU A 155 19.74 -5.39 -0.13
N ASP A 156 18.62 -5.45 -0.84
CA ASP A 156 17.29 -5.07 -0.35
C ASP A 156 16.89 -5.82 0.95
N GLN A 157 17.28 -7.07 1.09
CA GLN A 157 17.02 -7.88 2.28
C GLN A 157 17.71 -7.36 3.56
N PHE A 158 18.82 -6.63 3.40
CA PHE A 158 19.58 -6.05 4.51
C PHE A 158 19.18 -4.62 4.85
N MET A 159 18.12 -4.12 4.23
CA MET A 159 17.59 -2.77 4.48
C MET A 159 16.30 -2.82 5.29
N THR A 160 16.13 -1.83 6.16
CA THR A 160 14.86 -1.62 6.86
C THR A 160 13.85 -0.99 5.90
N HIS A 161 12.68 -1.60 5.77
CA HIS A 161 11.54 -1.07 5.02
C HIS A 161 10.49 -0.53 5.97
N LYS A 162 10.00 0.66 5.68
CA LYS A 162 8.89 1.29 6.40
C LYS A 162 7.76 1.59 5.43
N LEU A 163 6.58 1.08 5.72
CA LEU A 163 5.37 1.31 4.94
C LEU A 163 4.35 2.05 5.80
N GLU A 164 3.67 3.01 5.21
CA GLU A 164 2.48 3.65 5.78
C GLU A 164 1.26 3.27 4.96
N VAL A 165 0.23 2.80 5.65
CA VAL A 165 -1.09 2.53 5.08
C VAL A 165 -1.96 3.73 5.35
N VAL A 166 -2.43 4.40 4.30
CA VAL A 166 -3.24 5.61 4.40
C VAL A 166 -4.62 5.39 3.82
N ASN A 167 -5.64 6.01 4.40
CA ASN A 167 -7.00 6.02 3.86
C ASN A 167 -7.16 7.08 2.75
N GLY A 168 -8.38 7.20 2.18
CA GLY A 168 -8.70 8.19 1.13
C GLY A 168 -8.53 9.65 1.55
N ALA A 169 -8.55 9.95 2.86
CA ALA A 169 -8.28 11.28 3.41
C ALA A 169 -6.77 11.54 3.61
N GLY A 170 -5.89 10.55 3.31
CA GLY A 170 -4.45 10.63 3.54
C GLY A 170 -4.06 10.43 5.00
N GLU A 171 -4.96 9.94 5.85
CA GLU A 171 -4.68 9.66 7.25
C GLU A 171 -4.02 8.30 7.41
N VAL A 172 -2.92 8.24 8.16
CA VAL A 172 -2.22 6.99 8.45
C VAL A 172 -3.11 6.09 9.33
N GLN A 173 -3.35 4.88 8.85
CA GLN A 173 -4.10 3.85 9.56
C GLN A 173 -3.18 2.85 10.25
N LEU A 174 -2.09 2.44 9.58
CA LEU A 174 -1.07 1.55 10.09
C LEU A 174 0.32 1.99 9.61
N ARG A 175 1.31 1.70 10.45
CA ARG A 175 2.73 1.69 10.07
C ARG A 175 3.26 0.27 10.16
N ILE A 176 4.01 -0.13 9.14
CA ILE A 176 4.57 -1.46 9.03
C ILE A 176 6.06 -1.30 8.85
N THR A 177 6.83 -1.80 9.79
CA THR A 177 8.30 -1.75 9.74
C THR A 177 8.85 -3.16 9.64
N ARG A 178 9.60 -3.43 8.57
CA ARG A 178 10.39 -4.64 8.43
C ARG A 178 11.86 -4.27 8.65
N PRO A 179 12.47 -4.57 9.80
CA PRO A 179 13.89 -4.38 10.02
C PRO A 179 14.74 -5.19 9.02
N ALA A 180 15.98 -4.79 8.86
CA ALA A 180 16.95 -5.56 8.09
C ALA A 180 16.99 -7.02 8.56
N LYS A 181 16.91 -7.97 7.61
CA LYS A 181 16.88 -9.41 7.91
C LYS A 181 18.32 -9.91 8.13
N VAL A 182 18.54 -10.56 9.26
CA VAL A 182 19.80 -11.29 9.52
C VAL A 182 19.61 -12.79 9.27
N MET A 183 18.56 -13.41 9.82
CA MET A 183 18.20 -14.81 9.59
C MET A 183 16.71 -15.01 9.38
N LYS A 184 15.88 -14.52 10.29
CA LYS A 184 14.42 -14.62 10.25
C LYS A 184 13.78 -13.25 10.02
N SER A 185 12.72 -13.21 9.23
CA SER A 185 11.98 -11.98 9.00
C SER A 185 11.10 -11.65 10.21
N THR A 186 11.08 -10.38 10.59
CA THR A 186 10.16 -9.85 11.58
C THR A 186 9.52 -8.59 11.00
N VAL A 187 8.20 -8.47 11.14
CA VAL A 187 7.44 -7.29 10.76
C VAL A 187 6.82 -6.70 12.02
N ILE A 188 7.10 -5.44 12.29
CA ILE A 188 6.53 -4.68 13.40
C ILE A 188 5.34 -3.90 12.85
N VAL A 189 4.19 -4.01 13.50
CA VAL A 189 2.94 -3.34 13.14
C VAL A 189 2.62 -2.32 14.23
N SER A 190 2.49 -1.05 13.83
CA SER A 190 2.21 0.07 14.72
C SER A 190 0.98 0.85 14.27
N ASN A 191 0.36 1.58 15.17
CA ASN A 191 -0.73 2.51 14.86
C ASN A 191 -0.19 3.83 14.26
N ALA A 192 -1.09 4.78 13.98
CA ALA A 192 -0.75 6.11 13.44
C ALA A 192 0.19 6.92 14.35
N LEU A 193 0.21 6.64 15.64
CA LEU A 193 1.07 7.30 16.65
C LEU A 193 2.41 6.58 16.85
N ASP A 194 2.75 5.61 15.99
CA ASP A 194 3.95 4.78 16.07
C ASP A 194 4.02 3.85 17.31
N GLN A 195 2.88 3.63 17.96
CA GLN A 195 2.77 2.69 19.08
C GLN A 195 2.61 1.28 18.53
N GLU A 196 3.45 0.35 18.99
CA GLU A 196 3.42 -1.04 18.55
C GLU A 196 2.08 -1.71 18.91
N ILE A 197 1.39 -2.24 17.90
CA ILE A 197 0.20 -3.09 18.04
C ILE A 197 0.64 -4.54 18.22
N GLY A 198 1.65 -4.98 17.45
CA GLY A 198 2.16 -6.33 17.51
C GLY A 198 3.19 -6.63 16.42
N ARG A 199 3.51 -7.93 16.27
CA ARG A 199 4.56 -8.41 15.36
C ARG A 199 4.12 -9.63 14.58
N ILE A 200 4.65 -9.76 13.36
CA ILE A 200 4.57 -10.97 12.54
C ILE A 200 5.99 -11.53 12.49
N VAL A 201 6.22 -12.67 13.09
CA VAL A 201 7.56 -13.25 13.27
C VAL A 201 7.67 -14.55 12.47
N GLN A 202 8.67 -14.65 11.62
CA GLN A 202 8.95 -15.88 10.87
C GLN A 202 9.48 -16.96 11.82
N ASP A 203 8.87 -18.14 11.81
CA ASP A 203 9.23 -19.23 12.72
C ASP A 203 10.33 -20.11 12.15
N ASN A 204 10.33 -20.34 10.83
CA ASN A 204 11.23 -21.26 10.17
C ASN A 204 11.99 -20.58 9.01
N VAL A 205 13.19 -21.07 8.74
CA VAL A 205 14.03 -20.63 7.61
C VAL A 205 13.93 -21.63 6.45
N PHE A 206 13.56 -22.89 6.73
CA PHE A 206 13.44 -23.95 5.74
C PHE A 206 12.06 -24.58 5.78
N GLY A 207 11.56 -25.03 4.62
CA GLY A 207 10.28 -25.70 4.48
C GLY A 207 9.14 -24.73 4.12
N LYS A 208 7.90 -25.14 4.38
CA LYS A 208 6.72 -24.28 4.15
C LYS A 208 6.77 -23.09 5.09
N ILE A 209 6.53 -21.92 4.55
CA ILE A 209 6.57 -20.64 5.28
C ILE A 209 5.54 -20.64 6.40
N HIS A 210 6.01 -20.30 7.59
CA HIS A 210 5.21 -20.18 8.79
C HIS A 210 5.59 -18.91 9.55
N PHE A 211 4.58 -18.11 9.95
CA PHE A 211 4.76 -16.95 10.80
C PHE A 211 3.83 -17.00 11.99
N THR A 212 4.28 -16.51 13.13
CA THR A 212 3.48 -16.31 14.35
C THR A 212 3.05 -14.85 14.45
N LEU A 213 1.78 -14.62 14.77
CA LEU A 213 1.17 -13.32 15.06
C LEU A 213 1.20 -13.07 16.56
N GLN A 214 1.95 -12.05 17.01
CA GLN A 214 2.22 -11.77 18.42
C GLN A 214 1.88 -10.34 18.79
N ALA A 215 1.37 -10.13 20.01
CA ALA A 215 1.18 -8.80 20.60
C ALA A 215 1.25 -8.90 22.13
N GLY A 216 1.89 -7.93 22.78
CA GLY A 216 1.98 -7.87 24.24
C GLY A 216 2.58 -9.15 24.88
N GLY A 217 3.46 -9.84 24.17
CA GLY A 217 4.05 -11.12 24.64
C GLY A 217 3.17 -12.36 24.45
N HIS A 218 1.98 -12.21 23.84
CA HIS A 218 1.05 -13.32 23.58
C HIS A 218 0.97 -13.67 22.12
N THR A 219 0.71 -14.94 21.80
CA THR A 219 0.42 -15.41 20.44
C THR A 219 -1.08 -15.32 20.18
N TYR A 220 -1.46 -14.60 19.13
CA TYR A 220 -2.85 -14.42 18.69
C TYR A 220 -3.22 -15.34 17.53
N GLY A 221 -2.24 -15.86 16.82
CA GLY A 221 -2.49 -16.72 15.69
C GLY A 221 -1.23 -17.02 14.88
N SER A 222 -1.41 -17.64 13.72
CA SER A 222 -0.30 -17.95 12.82
C SER A 222 -0.72 -17.91 11.35
N ILE A 223 0.25 -17.67 10.47
CA ILE A 223 0.12 -17.70 9.02
C ILE A 223 0.86 -18.93 8.52
N LYS A 224 0.19 -19.75 7.72
CA LYS A 224 0.74 -21.01 7.19
C LYS A 224 0.56 -21.06 5.67
N ALA A 225 1.65 -21.23 4.93
CA ALA A 225 1.57 -21.50 3.49
C ALA A 225 1.00 -22.91 3.26
N GLU A 226 -0.06 -23.02 2.45
CA GLU A 226 -0.67 -24.32 2.13
C GLU A 226 0.12 -25.07 1.06
N ASN A 227 0.71 -24.35 0.10
CA ASN A 227 1.48 -24.95 -0.96
C ASN A 227 2.94 -24.44 -0.96
N TRP A 228 3.81 -25.23 -1.60
CA TRP A 228 5.24 -24.90 -1.72
C TRP A 228 5.51 -23.61 -2.51
N ARG A 229 4.61 -23.25 -3.41
CA ARG A 229 4.73 -22.03 -4.24
C ARG A 229 4.23 -20.75 -3.55
N ALA A 230 3.73 -20.88 -2.29
CA ALA A 230 3.25 -19.77 -1.48
C ALA A 230 2.20 -18.87 -2.19
N TRP A 231 1.23 -19.49 -2.89
CA TRP A 231 0.12 -18.76 -3.53
C TRP A 231 -1.13 -18.67 -2.68
N ASN A 232 -1.15 -19.43 -1.57
CA ASN A 232 -2.29 -19.54 -0.68
C ASN A 232 -1.80 -19.65 0.77
N PHE A 233 -2.27 -18.75 1.63
CA PHE A 233 -1.91 -18.69 3.03
C PHE A 233 -3.16 -18.74 3.87
N ARG A 234 -3.18 -19.68 4.78
CA ARG A 234 -4.19 -19.77 5.82
C ARG A 234 -3.73 -19.02 7.06
N ILE A 235 -4.60 -18.14 7.60
CA ILE A 235 -4.39 -17.48 8.88
C ILE A 235 -5.34 -18.12 9.89
N VAL A 236 -4.77 -18.65 10.96
CA VAL A 236 -5.53 -19.26 12.06
C VAL A 236 -5.33 -18.44 13.33
N ASP A 237 -6.34 -18.41 14.19
CA ASP A 237 -6.26 -17.84 15.52
C ASP A 237 -5.48 -18.77 16.49
N HIS A 238 -5.38 -18.37 17.76
CA HIS A 238 -4.72 -19.17 18.81
C HIS A 238 -5.41 -20.51 19.10
N ALA A 239 -6.69 -20.66 18.75
CA ALA A 239 -7.43 -21.92 18.87
C ALA A 239 -7.27 -22.84 17.64
N GLY A 240 -6.59 -22.35 16.59
CA GLY A 240 -6.40 -23.09 15.34
C GLY A 240 -7.55 -22.94 14.34
N THR A 241 -8.53 -22.07 14.62
CA THR A 241 -9.64 -21.76 13.71
C THR A 241 -9.14 -20.87 12.59
N GLU A 242 -9.47 -21.20 11.34
CA GLU A 242 -9.15 -20.33 10.21
C GLU A 242 -10.01 -19.07 10.25
N VAL A 243 -9.35 -17.92 10.41
CA VAL A 243 -9.99 -16.60 10.53
C VAL A 243 -9.82 -15.74 9.29
N ALA A 244 -8.81 -16.04 8.47
CA ALA A 244 -8.60 -15.37 7.20
C ALA A 244 -7.77 -16.22 6.23
N ARG A 245 -7.85 -15.87 4.94
CA ARG A 245 -7.09 -16.49 3.86
C ARG A 245 -6.53 -15.43 2.92
N ILE A 246 -5.27 -15.59 2.54
CA ILE A 246 -4.63 -14.74 1.53
C ILE A 246 -4.38 -15.61 0.30
N THR A 247 -4.93 -15.22 -0.84
CA THR A 247 -4.78 -15.92 -2.12
C THR A 247 -4.13 -15.01 -3.13
N LYS A 248 -3.02 -15.45 -3.74
CA LYS A 248 -2.39 -14.74 -4.86
C LYS A 248 -3.23 -14.92 -6.11
N THR A 249 -3.53 -13.80 -6.80
CA THR A 249 -4.24 -13.77 -8.06
C THR A 249 -3.33 -13.24 -9.17
N PHE A 250 -3.63 -13.58 -10.43
CA PHE A 250 -2.80 -13.18 -11.57
C PHE A 250 -3.64 -12.36 -12.55
N GLU A 251 -3.16 -11.20 -12.96
CA GLU A 251 -3.75 -10.45 -14.06
C GLU A 251 -3.34 -11.09 -15.39
N GLY A 252 -4.19 -11.91 -16.00
CA GLY A 252 -4.12 -12.43 -17.38
C GLY A 252 -2.73 -12.74 -17.96
N PHE A 253 -2.59 -13.82 -18.70
CA PHE A 253 -1.32 -14.38 -19.18
C PHE A 253 -0.41 -13.40 -19.94
N ALA A 254 -0.97 -12.44 -20.67
CA ALA A 254 -0.19 -11.49 -21.47
C ALA A 254 0.45 -10.37 -20.64
N LYS A 255 -0.16 -9.98 -19.50
CA LYS A 255 0.39 -8.97 -18.60
C LYS A 255 1.40 -9.55 -17.61
N ALA A 256 1.23 -10.79 -17.19
CA ALA A 256 2.15 -11.48 -16.27
C ALA A 256 3.57 -11.63 -16.86
N MET A 257 3.72 -11.61 -18.19
CA MET A 257 5.03 -11.63 -18.83
C MET A 257 5.78 -10.29 -18.79
N PHE A 258 5.08 -9.18 -18.54
CA PHE A 258 5.66 -7.84 -18.60
C PHE A 258 5.63 -7.08 -17.26
N THR A 259 4.92 -7.57 -16.24
CA THR A 259 4.86 -6.95 -14.91
C THR A 259 5.17 -7.98 -13.84
N THR A 260 6.11 -7.66 -12.96
CA THR A 260 6.39 -8.45 -11.75
C THR A 260 5.43 -8.09 -10.60
N ALA A 261 4.30 -7.44 -10.91
CA ALA A 261 3.33 -7.01 -9.92
C ALA A 261 2.51 -8.20 -9.39
N ASP A 262 2.54 -8.39 -8.10
CA ASP A 262 1.77 -9.41 -7.42
C ASP A 262 0.46 -8.86 -6.87
N ASN A 263 -0.65 -9.57 -7.12
CA ASN A 263 -1.97 -9.21 -6.63
C ASN A 263 -2.47 -10.28 -5.67
N TYR A 264 -3.10 -9.84 -4.58
CA TYR A 264 -3.60 -10.72 -3.53
C TYR A 264 -5.04 -10.37 -3.17
N VAL A 265 -5.83 -11.38 -2.87
CA VAL A 265 -7.14 -11.25 -2.24
C VAL A 265 -7.06 -11.81 -0.83
N VAL A 266 -7.49 -11.03 0.14
CA VAL A 266 -7.61 -11.41 1.54
C VAL A 266 -9.07 -11.60 1.86
N GLN A 267 -9.46 -12.80 2.21
CA GLN A 267 -10.79 -13.13 2.72
C GLN A 267 -10.73 -13.24 4.25
N ILE A 268 -11.54 -12.45 4.94
CA ILE A 268 -11.68 -12.48 6.40
C ILE A 268 -13.00 -13.17 6.73
N HIS A 269 -12.93 -14.28 7.47
CA HIS A 269 -14.08 -15.16 7.70
C HIS A 269 -14.98 -14.74 8.87
N THR A 270 -14.51 -13.81 9.68
CA THR A 270 -15.27 -13.25 10.81
C THR A 270 -14.71 -11.89 11.18
N GLN A 271 -15.52 -11.06 11.83
CA GLN A 271 -14.98 -9.81 12.40
C GLN A 271 -13.91 -10.12 13.45
N LEU A 272 -12.75 -9.52 13.29
CA LEU A 272 -11.60 -9.74 14.15
C LEU A 272 -11.43 -8.58 15.12
N ALA A 273 -11.18 -8.91 16.38
CA ALA A 273 -10.80 -7.93 17.39
C ALA A 273 -9.31 -7.54 17.24
N GLN A 274 -8.97 -6.34 17.72
CA GLN A 274 -7.57 -5.96 17.87
C GLN A 274 -6.89 -6.84 18.94
N PRO A 275 -5.61 -7.17 18.80
CA PRO A 275 -4.66 -6.77 17.74
C PRO A 275 -4.69 -7.67 16.50
N LEU A 276 -5.41 -8.79 16.52
CA LEU A 276 -5.39 -9.79 15.45
C LEU A 276 -5.82 -9.19 14.10
N ASN A 277 -6.82 -8.30 14.11
CA ASN A 277 -7.28 -7.61 12.92
C ASN A 277 -6.14 -6.84 12.22
N ALA A 278 -5.46 -5.95 12.94
CA ALA A 278 -4.34 -5.18 12.39
C ALA A 278 -3.19 -6.07 11.89
N LEU A 279 -2.93 -7.18 12.58
CA LEU A 279 -1.91 -8.14 12.18
C LEU A 279 -2.29 -8.89 10.90
N VAL A 280 -3.56 -9.23 10.70
CA VAL A 280 -4.08 -9.86 9.46
C VAL A 280 -3.98 -8.89 8.28
N VAL A 281 -4.39 -7.63 8.46
CA VAL A 281 -4.25 -6.59 7.42
C VAL A 281 -2.77 -6.36 7.07
N ALA A 282 -1.91 -6.22 8.07
CA ALA A 282 -0.47 -6.05 7.85
C ALA A 282 0.16 -7.27 7.16
N ALA A 283 -0.27 -8.49 7.52
CA ALA A 283 0.20 -9.72 6.87
C ALA A 283 -0.08 -9.70 5.37
N ALA A 284 -1.28 -9.29 4.96
CA ALA A 284 -1.66 -9.19 3.57
C ALA A 284 -0.74 -8.24 2.75
N LEU A 285 -0.30 -7.15 3.38
CA LEU A 285 0.56 -6.15 2.77
C LEU A 285 2.05 -6.54 2.77
N CYS A 286 2.43 -7.48 3.64
CA CYS A 286 3.83 -7.90 3.81
C CYS A 286 4.15 -9.25 3.20
N VAL A 287 3.14 -10.06 2.88
CA VAL A 287 3.30 -11.41 2.33
C VAL A 287 4.28 -11.43 1.16
N ASP A 288 4.16 -10.47 0.23
CA ASP A 288 5.04 -10.39 -0.92
C ASP A 288 6.50 -10.05 -0.54
N THR A 289 6.70 -9.09 0.34
CA THR A 289 8.05 -8.67 0.74
C THR A 289 8.74 -9.66 1.67
N ALA A 290 7.97 -10.38 2.47
CA ALA A 290 8.50 -11.41 3.37
C ALA A 290 8.82 -12.72 2.63
N LEU A 291 8.11 -13.03 1.54
CA LEU A 291 8.19 -14.31 0.82
C LEU A 291 9.19 -14.30 -0.34
N LYS A 292 9.38 -13.18 -1.04
CA LYS A 292 10.32 -13.08 -2.17
C LYS A 292 11.77 -13.33 -1.78
N GLN A 293 12.09 -13.33 -0.49
CA GLN A 293 13.45 -13.48 0.01
C GLN A 293 13.89 -14.92 0.22
N ASP A 294 12.96 -15.89 0.17
CA ASP A 294 13.26 -17.30 0.40
C ASP A 294 13.34 -18.13 -0.92
N SER A 295 13.22 -17.47 -2.08
CA SER A 295 13.21 -18.14 -3.40
C SER A 295 14.50 -17.94 -4.23
N ASN A 296 15.59 -17.45 -3.63
CA ASN A 296 16.92 -17.36 -4.25
C ASN A 296 17.90 -18.34 -3.62
#